data_34b3136249ba1ba4959271eb384084e3
#
_entry.id   34b3136249ba1ba4959271eb384084e3
#
_cell.length_a   1.000
_cell.length_b   1.000
_cell.length_c   1.000
_cell.angle_alpha   90.00
_cell.angle_beta   90.00
_cell.angle_gamma   90.00
#
_symmetry.space_group_name_H-M   'P 1'
#
loop_
_entity.id
_entity.type
_entity.pdbx_description
1 polymer ?
#
loop_
_entity_poly.entity_id
_entity_poly.type
_entity_poly.pdbx_seq_one_letter_code
_entity_poly.pdbx_strand_id
1 'polypeptide(L)'
;MPLEGLPGGTEVLVVSDHGNQAQRGVLALNQLLAEWGFLRFRREPSRGEDIDAVVDWERSVAVAWGGYYARIFINAAGEEAVDVKRELRRRLSVLKAPWGHIRNAVFEPAELYREVRGDAPDLMVYFDSLRVRPVQTVGYESPWLEGNDRGPDDSLHSFNGFYAATWGDARRKDIHALDVAGFLERVL
;
A
#
# COMPACT_ATOMS: atom_id res chain seq x y z
N MET A 1 -8.95 7.01 -28.07
CA MET A 1 -10.26 7.65 -28.25
C MET A 1 -10.10 8.72 -29.33
N PRO A 2 -10.85 8.69 -30.42
CA PRO A 2 -10.77 9.74 -31.40
C PRO A 2 -11.29 11.04 -30.80
N LEU A 3 -10.57 12.14 -31.00
CA LEU A 3 -11.01 13.50 -30.67
C LEU A 3 -11.97 14.08 -31.70
N GLU A 4 -12.39 13.25 -32.69
CA GLU A 4 -13.33 13.59 -33.74
C GLU A 4 -14.71 13.88 -33.12
N GLY A 5 -15.28 15.00 -33.49
CA GLY A 5 -16.60 15.45 -33.00
C GLY A 5 -16.56 16.47 -31.86
N LEU A 6 -15.38 16.82 -31.36
CA LEU A 6 -15.26 17.96 -30.44
C LEU A 6 -15.30 19.29 -31.21
N PRO A 7 -15.90 20.36 -30.64
CA PRO A 7 -15.85 21.69 -31.23
C PRO A 7 -14.40 22.13 -31.49
N GLY A 8 -14.17 22.89 -32.57
CA GLY A 8 -12.86 23.45 -32.87
C GLY A 8 -12.35 24.32 -31.71
N GLY A 9 -11.09 24.13 -31.32
CA GLY A 9 -10.48 24.85 -30.19
C GLY A 9 -10.73 24.21 -28.83
N THR A 10 -11.37 23.03 -28.77
CA THR A 10 -11.50 22.28 -27.48
C THR A 10 -10.16 21.78 -27.07
N GLU A 11 -9.75 22.18 -25.85
CA GLU A 11 -8.58 21.63 -25.18
C GLU A 11 -8.95 20.34 -24.41
N VAL A 12 -8.09 19.33 -24.50
CA VAL A 12 -8.31 18.02 -23.88
C VAL A 12 -7.16 17.63 -23.00
N LEU A 13 -7.44 17.26 -21.76
CA LEU A 13 -6.51 16.63 -20.82
C LEU A 13 -6.98 15.21 -20.51
N VAL A 14 -6.09 14.26 -20.71
CA VAL A 14 -6.25 12.88 -20.23
C VAL A 14 -5.21 12.66 -19.16
N VAL A 15 -5.64 12.19 -17.99
CA VAL A 15 -4.76 11.94 -16.85
C VAL A 15 -5.21 10.68 -16.13
N SER A 16 -4.27 9.88 -15.68
CA SER A 16 -4.52 8.79 -14.73
C SER A 16 -4.15 9.21 -13.31
N ASP A 17 -4.88 8.72 -12.33
CA ASP A 17 -4.58 8.91 -10.89
C ASP A 17 -3.37 8.06 -10.47
N HIS A 18 -3.15 6.92 -11.10
CA HIS A 18 -2.00 6.01 -10.92
C HIS A 18 -1.76 5.20 -12.19
N GLY A 19 -0.67 4.46 -12.23
CA GLY A 19 -0.42 3.43 -13.25
C GLY A 19 -0.66 2.03 -12.70
N ASN A 20 -0.33 1.03 -13.51
CA ASN A 20 -0.30 -0.38 -13.13
C ASN A 20 1.08 -0.98 -13.36
N GLN A 21 1.41 -1.98 -12.55
CA GLN A 21 2.67 -2.73 -12.66
C GLN A 21 2.44 -4.20 -12.29
N ALA A 22 3.29 -5.07 -12.81
CA ALA A 22 3.22 -6.50 -12.49
C ALA A 22 3.44 -6.73 -10.98
N GLN A 23 2.58 -7.55 -10.39
CA GLN A 23 2.76 -8.07 -9.05
C GLN A 23 3.92 -9.06 -9.02
N ARG A 24 4.74 -9.02 -7.98
CA ARG A 24 5.87 -9.94 -7.79
C ARG A 24 5.65 -10.98 -6.70
N GLY A 25 4.69 -10.72 -5.81
CA GLY A 25 4.37 -11.63 -4.73
C GLY A 25 3.29 -11.11 -3.81
N VAL A 26 2.90 -11.95 -2.88
CA VAL A 26 1.87 -11.69 -1.87
C VAL A 26 2.43 -11.99 -0.50
N LEU A 27 2.18 -11.11 0.46
CA LEU A 27 2.61 -11.24 1.84
C LEU A 27 1.40 -11.28 2.79
N ALA A 28 1.18 -12.41 3.44
CA ALA A 28 0.23 -12.53 4.54
C ALA A 28 0.83 -11.86 5.79
N LEU A 29 0.66 -10.53 5.87
CA LEU A 29 1.38 -9.71 6.84
C LEU A 29 0.99 -10.03 8.29
N ASN A 30 -0.28 -10.34 8.55
CA ASN A 30 -0.71 -10.73 9.90
C ASN A 30 -0.14 -12.09 10.32
N GLN A 31 0.07 -13.02 9.38
CA GLN A 31 0.80 -14.26 9.65
C GLN A 31 2.24 -13.95 10.10
N LEU A 32 2.91 -13.04 9.41
CA LEU A 32 4.26 -12.61 9.75
C LEU A 32 4.31 -11.88 11.11
N LEU A 33 3.33 -11.02 11.41
CA LEU A 33 3.21 -10.37 12.72
C LEU A 33 3.01 -11.40 13.85
N ALA A 34 2.26 -12.47 13.59
CA ALA A 34 2.08 -13.56 14.56
C ALA A 34 3.38 -14.34 14.77
N GLU A 35 4.13 -14.67 13.72
CA GLU A 35 5.45 -15.31 13.80
C GLU A 35 6.45 -14.45 14.58
N TRP A 36 6.37 -13.14 14.45
CA TRP A 36 7.21 -12.20 15.20
C TRP A 36 6.74 -11.97 16.64
N GLY A 37 5.56 -12.48 17.01
CA GLY A 37 5.01 -12.38 18.36
C GLY A 37 4.22 -11.10 18.65
N PHE A 38 3.96 -10.25 17.65
CA PHE A 38 3.17 -9.03 17.79
C PHE A 38 1.66 -9.27 17.72
N LEU A 39 1.24 -10.41 17.14
CA LEU A 39 -0.15 -10.79 16.98
C LEU A 39 -0.39 -12.16 17.61
N ARG A 40 -1.58 -12.38 18.16
CA ARG A 40 -2.03 -13.64 18.74
C ARG A 40 -3.39 -14.02 18.16
N PHE A 41 -3.57 -15.30 17.96
CA PHE A 41 -4.85 -15.87 17.55
C PHE A 41 -5.59 -16.46 18.75
N ARG A 42 -6.91 -16.39 18.75
CA ARG A 42 -7.78 -17.05 19.74
C ARG A 42 -7.82 -18.56 19.54
N ARG A 43 -7.58 -19.03 18.32
CA ARG A 43 -7.47 -20.43 17.91
C ARG A 43 -6.58 -20.52 16.68
N GLU A 44 -6.21 -21.72 16.30
CA GLU A 44 -5.52 -21.96 15.04
C GLU A 44 -6.36 -21.46 13.85
N PRO A 45 -5.85 -20.58 13.00
CA PRO A 45 -6.58 -20.10 11.83
C PRO A 45 -6.69 -21.19 10.74
N SER A 46 -7.83 -21.22 10.06
CA SER A 46 -7.96 -21.97 8.81
C SER A 46 -7.25 -21.23 7.68
N ARG A 47 -6.84 -21.96 6.64
CA ARG A 47 -6.15 -21.36 5.49
C ARG A 47 -7.02 -20.29 4.81
N GLY A 48 -6.47 -19.08 4.66
CA GLY A 48 -7.13 -17.95 4.02
C GLY A 48 -8.25 -17.32 4.86
N GLU A 49 -8.23 -17.54 6.17
CA GLU A 49 -9.22 -16.99 7.08
C GLU A 49 -8.96 -15.49 7.30
N ASP A 50 -10.04 -14.71 7.40
CA ASP A 50 -9.94 -13.29 7.71
C ASP A 50 -9.43 -13.08 9.14
N ILE A 51 -8.52 -12.13 9.29
CA ILE A 51 -7.90 -11.82 10.59
C ILE A 51 -8.94 -11.49 11.67
N ASP A 52 -10.00 -10.77 11.34
CA ASP A 52 -11.04 -10.35 12.28
C ASP A 52 -11.77 -11.53 12.95
N ALA A 53 -11.84 -12.66 12.26
CA ALA A 53 -12.48 -13.86 12.77
C ALA A 53 -11.66 -14.59 13.85
N VAL A 54 -10.36 -14.39 13.90
CA VAL A 54 -9.45 -15.21 14.72
C VAL A 54 -8.52 -14.41 15.63
N VAL A 55 -8.35 -13.12 15.41
CA VAL A 55 -7.43 -12.29 16.21
C VAL A 55 -7.87 -12.24 17.68
N ASP A 56 -6.90 -12.38 18.57
CA ASP A 56 -7.04 -12.10 19.99
C ASP A 56 -6.61 -10.65 20.25
N TRP A 57 -7.57 -9.73 20.27
CA TRP A 57 -7.32 -8.30 20.41
C TRP A 57 -6.67 -7.93 21.74
N GLU A 58 -6.99 -8.65 22.82
CA GLU A 58 -6.45 -8.37 24.17
C GLU A 58 -4.97 -8.72 24.27
N ARG A 59 -4.53 -9.71 23.48
CA ARG A 59 -3.17 -10.24 23.52
C ARG A 59 -2.32 -9.85 22.30
N SER A 60 -2.88 -9.11 21.38
CA SER A 60 -2.19 -8.61 20.19
C SER A 60 -1.78 -7.15 20.36
N VAL A 61 -0.52 -6.86 20.10
CA VAL A 61 0.02 -5.49 20.19
C VAL A 61 0.13 -4.80 18.82
N ALA A 62 -0.03 -5.52 17.73
CA ALA A 62 -0.11 -4.95 16.40
C ALA A 62 -0.95 -5.81 15.46
N VAL A 63 -1.66 -5.17 14.54
CA VAL A 63 -2.45 -5.79 13.48
C VAL A 63 -2.29 -5.00 12.19
N ALA A 64 -2.40 -5.68 11.05
CA ALA A 64 -2.25 -5.06 9.74
C ALA A 64 -3.51 -5.23 8.87
N TRP A 65 -3.86 -4.17 8.14
CA TRP A 65 -4.79 -4.23 7.02
C TRP A 65 -4.02 -4.11 5.71
N GLY A 66 -4.30 -5.03 4.80
CA GLY A 66 -3.68 -5.12 3.48
C GLY A 66 -4.41 -4.32 2.41
N GLY A 67 -4.03 -4.54 1.19
CA GLY A 67 -4.50 -3.92 -0.03
C GLY A 67 -3.33 -3.65 -0.97
N TYR A 68 -3.22 -2.45 -1.55
CA TYR A 68 -2.06 -2.06 -2.34
C TYR A 68 -0.83 -1.76 -1.47
N TYR A 69 -1.04 -1.32 -0.25
CA TYR A 69 -0.02 -1.12 0.78
C TYR A 69 -0.56 -1.59 2.14
N ALA A 70 0.33 -1.81 3.09
CA ALA A 70 -0.07 -2.18 4.44
C ALA A 70 -0.29 -0.97 5.33
N ARG A 71 -1.33 -1.05 6.14
CA ARG A 71 -1.64 -0.13 7.24
C ARG A 71 -1.51 -0.93 8.53
N ILE A 72 -0.60 -0.54 9.41
CA ILE A 72 -0.38 -1.23 10.68
C ILE A 72 -0.89 -0.35 11.80
N PHE A 73 -1.67 -0.95 12.67
CA PHE A 73 -2.23 -0.33 13.87
C PHE A 73 -1.62 -1.00 15.09
N ILE A 74 -1.18 -0.20 16.05
CA ILE A 74 -0.53 -0.65 17.29
C ILE A 74 -1.54 -0.57 18.42
N ASN A 75 -1.81 -1.72 19.03
CA ASN A 75 -2.72 -1.87 20.16
C ASN A 75 -1.93 -1.92 21.48
N ALA A 76 -1.14 -0.87 21.71
CA ALA A 76 -0.37 -0.66 22.92
C ALA A 76 -0.37 0.83 23.27
N ALA A 77 0.08 1.21 24.46
CA ALA A 77 0.12 2.58 24.90
C ALA A 77 1.49 2.97 25.49
N GLY A 78 1.76 4.29 25.57
CA GLY A 78 2.97 4.81 26.19
C GLY A 78 4.26 4.32 25.56
N GLU A 79 5.22 3.92 26.38
CA GLU A 79 6.56 3.46 25.95
C GLU A 79 6.47 2.17 25.13
N GLU A 80 5.57 1.26 25.46
CA GLU A 80 5.37 0.02 24.72
C GLU A 80 4.98 0.28 23.25
N ALA A 81 4.06 1.21 22.99
CA ALA A 81 3.67 1.58 21.65
C ALA A 81 4.85 2.12 20.83
N VAL A 82 5.70 2.95 21.47
CA VAL A 82 6.90 3.50 20.83
C VAL A 82 7.90 2.40 20.48
N ASP A 83 8.11 1.44 21.39
CA ASP A 83 9.05 0.34 21.18
C ASP A 83 8.56 -0.62 20.11
N VAL A 84 7.27 -0.99 20.12
CA VAL A 84 6.63 -1.81 19.09
C VAL A 84 6.75 -1.15 17.74
N LYS A 85 6.43 0.15 17.63
CA LYS A 85 6.56 0.93 16.39
C LYS A 85 7.97 0.90 15.83
N ARG A 86 8.96 1.18 16.68
CA ARG A 86 10.38 1.20 16.30
C ARG A 86 10.84 -0.17 15.81
N GLU A 87 10.48 -1.23 16.49
CA GLU A 87 10.88 -2.58 16.13
C GLU A 87 10.20 -3.06 14.85
N LEU A 88 8.90 -2.77 14.66
CA LEU A 88 8.19 -3.05 13.42
C LEU A 88 8.80 -2.29 12.24
N ARG A 89 9.07 -0.99 12.40
CA ARG A 89 9.73 -0.18 11.38
C ARG A 89 11.07 -0.77 10.98
N ARG A 90 11.89 -1.15 11.96
CA ARG A 90 13.19 -1.78 11.72
C ARG A 90 13.08 -3.11 10.96
N ARG A 91 12.21 -4.03 11.40
CA ARG A 91 12.04 -5.34 10.76
C ARG A 91 11.48 -5.23 9.35
N LEU A 92 10.46 -4.41 9.16
CA LEU A 92 9.79 -4.25 7.87
C LEU A 92 10.68 -3.58 6.84
N SER A 93 11.52 -2.62 7.25
CA SER A 93 12.45 -1.94 6.33
C SER A 93 13.51 -2.88 5.75
N VAL A 94 13.90 -3.93 6.48
CA VAL A 94 14.93 -4.90 6.04
C VAL A 94 14.35 -6.25 5.63
N LEU A 95 13.02 -6.38 5.63
CA LEU A 95 12.34 -7.63 5.25
C LEU A 95 12.75 -8.03 3.84
N LYS A 96 13.11 -9.31 3.69
CA LYS A 96 13.46 -9.92 2.41
C LYS A 96 12.33 -10.83 1.95
N ALA A 97 12.13 -10.91 0.66
CA ALA A 97 11.27 -11.91 0.06
C ALA A 97 12.06 -13.22 -0.22
N PRO A 98 11.39 -14.36 -0.41
CA PRO A 98 12.06 -15.62 -0.76
C PRO A 98 12.94 -15.53 -2.02
N TRP A 99 12.60 -14.62 -2.92
CA TRP A 99 13.39 -14.37 -4.15
C TRP A 99 14.48 -13.31 -3.99
N GLY A 100 14.75 -12.84 -2.77
CA GLY A 100 15.84 -11.93 -2.47
C GLY A 100 15.43 -10.59 -1.87
N HIS A 101 16.27 -9.58 -2.07
CA HIS A 101 16.02 -8.23 -1.56
C HIS A 101 14.85 -7.56 -2.27
N ILE A 102 14.02 -6.89 -1.50
CA ILE A 102 12.91 -6.04 -1.95
C ILE A 102 13.07 -4.64 -1.40
N ARG A 103 12.55 -3.65 -2.12
CA ARG A 103 12.61 -2.25 -1.70
C ARG A 103 11.37 -1.92 -0.87
N ASN A 104 11.51 -1.95 0.44
CA ASN A 104 10.45 -1.58 1.36
C ASN A 104 10.62 -0.13 1.82
N ALA A 105 9.50 0.60 1.90
CA ALA A 105 9.44 1.91 2.51
C ALA A 105 8.40 1.89 3.64
N VAL A 106 8.80 2.33 4.82
CA VAL A 106 7.98 2.34 6.04
C VAL A 106 7.88 3.76 6.54
N PHE A 107 6.67 4.28 6.60
CA PHE A 107 6.38 5.65 6.99
C PHE A 107 5.40 5.71 8.15
N GLU A 108 5.54 6.74 8.98
CA GLU A 108 4.45 7.23 9.78
C GLU A 108 3.59 8.17 8.91
N PRO A 109 2.26 8.25 9.11
CA PRO A 109 1.40 9.12 8.28
C PRO A 109 1.87 10.58 8.22
N ALA A 110 2.39 11.12 9.32
CA ALA A 110 2.91 12.49 9.38
C ALA A 110 4.16 12.74 8.50
N GLU A 111 4.86 11.68 8.08
CA GLU A 111 5.99 11.80 7.13
C GLU A 111 5.50 11.95 5.68
N LEU A 112 4.25 11.54 5.38
CA LEU A 112 3.67 11.57 4.05
C LEU A 112 2.64 12.69 3.87
N TYR A 113 1.92 13.03 4.92
CA TYR A 113 0.80 13.95 4.88
C TYR A 113 1.05 15.17 5.76
N ARG A 114 0.73 16.35 5.23
CA ARG A 114 0.84 17.62 5.97
C ARG A 114 -0.09 17.67 7.19
N GLU A 115 -1.23 17.00 7.10
CA GLU A 115 -2.23 16.90 8.16
C GLU A 115 -2.77 15.48 8.19
N VAL A 116 -2.85 14.91 9.39
CA VAL A 116 -3.38 13.57 9.64
C VAL A 116 -4.66 13.73 10.47
N ARG A 117 -5.77 13.14 10.00
CA ARG A 117 -7.08 13.22 10.65
C ARG A 117 -7.68 11.83 10.81
N GLY A 118 -8.57 11.69 11.80
CA GLY A 118 -9.27 10.44 12.10
C GLY A 118 -8.34 9.35 12.63
N ASP A 119 -8.75 8.10 12.47
CA ASP A 119 -8.03 6.92 12.96
C ASP A 119 -6.96 6.49 11.95
N ALA A 120 -5.87 7.23 11.90
CA ALA A 120 -4.76 6.91 11.02
C ALA A 120 -3.99 5.68 11.51
N PRO A 121 -3.38 4.88 10.61
CA PRO A 121 -2.49 3.80 11.03
C PRO A 121 -1.22 4.36 11.68
N ASP A 122 -0.58 3.57 12.52
CA ASP A 122 0.72 3.92 13.10
C ASP A 122 1.85 3.85 12.07
N LEU A 123 1.78 2.87 11.15
CA LEU A 123 2.74 2.72 10.06
C LEU A 123 2.02 2.43 8.74
N MET A 124 2.57 3.01 7.67
CA MET A 124 2.22 2.73 6.28
C MET A 124 3.42 2.07 5.60
N VAL A 125 3.21 0.90 4.99
CA VAL A 125 4.31 0.13 4.40
C VAL A 125 4.06 -0.15 2.93
N TYR A 126 4.98 0.29 2.09
CA TYR A 126 5.02 0.02 0.66
C TYR A 126 6.06 -1.07 0.39
N PHE A 127 5.61 -2.29 0.15
CA PHE A 127 6.50 -3.42 -0.13
C PHE A 127 6.92 -3.45 -1.59
N ASP A 128 8.22 -3.53 -1.84
CA ASP A 128 8.86 -3.58 -3.18
C ASP A 128 8.32 -2.51 -4.14
N SER A 129 8.15 -1.27 -3.64
CA SER A 129 7.56 -0.17 -4.40
C SER A 129 6.15 -0.51 -4.93
N LEU A 130 5.31 -1.10 -4.11
CA LEU A 130 3.96 -1.61 -4.38
C LEU A 130 3.90 -2.86 -5.30
N ARG A 131 5.00 -3.60 -5.49
CA ARG A 131 4.99 -4.84 -6.27
C ARG A 131 4.68 -6.08 -5.45
N VAL A 132 4.69 -5.96 -4.14
CA VAL A 132 4.27 -7.02 -3.22
C VAL A 132 2.97 -6.60 -2.55
N ARG A 133 1.92 -7.42 -2.72
CA ARG A 133 0.61 -7.19 -2.13
C ARG A 133 0.57 -7.70 -0.71
N PRO A 134 0.38 -6.85 0.31
CA PRO A 134 0.05 -7.30 1.64
C PRO A 134 -1.42 -7.74 1.71
N VAL A 135 -1.67 -8.91 2.31
CA VAL A 135 -3.03 -9.40 2.55
C VAL A 135 -3.28 -9.55 4.05
N GLN A 136 -4.56 -9.52 4.44
CA GLN A 136 -4.94 -9.59 5.84
C GLN A 136 -5.35 -11.00 6.27
N THR A 137 -5.50 -11.91 5.33
CA THR A 137 -5.82 -13.31 5.58
C THR A 137 -4.65 -14.06 6.23
N VAL A 138 -4.95 -15.08 7.00
CA VAL A 138 -4.00 -15.87 7.79
C VAL A 138 -4.24 -17.39 7.62
N GLY A 139 -3.52 -18.22 8.38
CA GLY A 139 -3.66 -19.68 8.32
C GLY A 139 -2.85 -20.32 7.20
N TYR A 140 -1.74 -19.71 6.82
CA TYR A 140 -0.81 -20.22 5.82
C TYR A 140 0.43 -20.82 6.48
N GLU A 141 1.05 -21.81 5.81
CA GLU A 141 2.31 -22.41 6.23
C GLU A 141 3.50 -21.43 6.13
N SER A 142 3.39 -20.46 5.23
CA SER A 142 4.38 -19.41 5.00
C SER A 142 3.69 -18.06 4.89
N PRO A 143 4.27 -16.97 5.39
CA PRO A 143 3.72 -15.64 5.16
C PRO A 143 3.84 -15.19 3.69
N TRP A 144 4.71 -15.81 2.89
CA TRP A 144 4.84 -15.53 1.47
C TRP A 144 3.99 -16.52 0.67
N LEU A 145 3.06 -15.98 -0.12
CA LEU A 145 2.12 -16.77 -0.92
C LEU A 145 2.56 -16.79 -2.38
N GLU A 146 2.29 -17.91 -3.05
CA GLU A 146 2.58 -18.10 -4.48
C GLU A 146 1.65 -17.29 -5.40
N GLY A 147 0.48 -16.91 -4.91
CA GLY A 147 -0.54 -16.16 -5.65
C GLY A 147 -1.44 -15.36 -4.73
N ASN A 148 -2.40 -14.64 -5.30
CA ASN A 148 -3.36 -13.85 -4.53
C ASN A 148 -4.21 -14.73 -3.61
N ASP A 149 -4.56 -14.18 -2.46
CA ASP A 149 -5.52 -14.77 -1.54
C ASP A 149 -6.95 -14.69 -2.08
N ARG A 150 -7.23 -13.61 -2.83
CA ARG A 150 -8.52 -13.31 -3.46
C ARG A 150 -8.33 -12.57 -4.78
N GLY A 151 -9.21 -12.90 -5.74
CA GLY A 151 -9.24 -12.24 -7.04
C GLY A 151 -8.17 -12.73 -8.02
N PRO A 152 -8.36 -12.45 -9.30
CA PRO A 152 -7.55 -12.97 -10.39
C PRO A 152 -6.39 -12.06 -10.81
N ASP A 153 -6.07 -10.99 -10.08
CA ASP A 153 -5.16 -9.97 -10.56
C ASP A 153 -3.69 -10.29 -10.26
N ASP A 154 -2.86 -10.22 -11.30
CA ASP A 154 -1.41 -10.25 -11.21
C ASP A 154 -0.81 -8.85 -11.34
N SER A 155 -1.59 -7.82 -11.06
CA SER A 155 -1.26 -6.41 -11.23
C SER A 155 -1.56 -5.60 -9.97
N LEU A 156 -0.68 -4.64 -9.69
CA LEU A 156 -0.83 -3.68 -8.59
C LEU A 156 -0.69 -2.26 -9.10
N HIS A 157 -1.12 -1.29 -8.30
CA HIS A 157 -0.94 0.12 -8.60
C HIS A 157 0.55 0.49 -8.68
N SER A 158 0.87 1.37 -9.61
CA SER A 158 2.18 2.04 -9.71
C SER A 158 2.04 3.49 -9.26
N PHE A 159 3.08 4.03 -8.60
CA PHE A 159 3.14 5.45 -8.29
C PHE A 159 3.18 6.35 -9.53
N ASN A 160 3.59 5.81 -10.66
CA ASN A 160 3.67 6.55 -11.92
C ASN A 160 2.45 6.27 -12.77
N GLY A 161 1.67 7.31 -13.03
CA GLY A 161 0.60 7.32 -14.01
C GLY A 161 1.04 7.92 -15.34
N PHE A 162 0.09 8.39 -16.12
CA PHE A 162 0.35 9.12 -17.37
C PHE A 162 -0.55 10.33 -17.49
N TYR A 163 -0.14 11.28 -18.31
CA TYR A 163 -1.00 12.35 -18.79
C TYR A 163 -0.73 12.63 -20.27
N ALA A 164 -1.74 13.17 -20.94
CA ALA A 164 -1.66 13.71 -22.29
C ALA A 164 -2.55 14.95 -22.40
N ALA A 165 -2.05 15.99 -23.06
CA ALA A 165 -2.79 17.23 -23.26
C ALA A 165 -2.66 17.70 -24.72
N THR A 166 -3.68 18.38 -25.24
CA THR A 166 -3.66 19.00 -26.57
C THR A 166 -2.96 20.36 -26.61
N TRP A 167 -2.61 20.88 -25.43
CA TRP A 167 -1.93 22.19 -25.27
C TRP A 167 -0.66 22.08 -24.44
N GLY A 168 0.12 23.16 -24.45
CA GLY A 168 1.33 23.30 -23.63
C GLY A 168 2.59 22.76 -24.28
N ASP A 169 3.68 22.75 -23.53
CA ASP A 169 4.94 22.18 -23.98
C ASP A 169 4.94 20.67 -23.77
N ALA A 170 4.69 19.93 -24.85
CA ALA A 170 4.72 18.46 -24.88
C ALA A 170 6.07 17.85 -24.46
N ARG A 171 7.10 18.65 -24.21
CA ARG A 171 8.42 18.21 -23.74
C ARG A 171 8.52 18.07 -22.22
N ARG A 172 7.48 18.45 -21.46
CA ARG A 172 7.45 18.23 -20.03
C ARG A 172 7.32 16.74 -19.75
N LYS A 173 8.38 16.13 -19.24
CA LYS A 173 8.47 14.66 -19.07
C LYS A 173 7.75 14.16 -17.84
N ASP A 174 7.75 14.93 -16.74
CA ASP A 174 7.16 14.56 -15.46
C ASP A 174 6.40 15.71 -14.84
N ILE A 175 5.19 15.43 -14.34
CA ILE A 175 4.42 16.32 -13.48
C ILE A 175 3.99 15.56 -12.23
N HIS A 176 3.88 16.24 -11.11
CA HIS A 176 3.28 15.66 -9.91
C HIS A 176 1.75 15.71 -10.03
N ALA A 177 1.06 14.68 -9.49
CA ALA A 177 -0.41 14.63 -9.53
C ALA A 177 -1.08 15.89 -8.93
N LEU A 178 -0.46 16.50 -7.91
CA LEU A 178 -0.93 17.75 -7.30
C LEU A 178 -0.80 18.98 -8.24
N ASP A 179 0.01 18.90 -9.29
CA ASP A 179 0.18 19.99 -10.25
C ASP A 179 -0.92 20.02 -11.32
N VAL A 180 -1.75 18.98 -11.38
CA VAL A 180 -2.82 18.85 -12.40
C VAL A 180 -3.83 20.00 -12.32
N ALA A 181 -4.24 20.40 -11.11
CA ALA A 181 -5.15 21.53 -10.92
C ALA A 181 -4.56 22.83 -11.48
N GLY A 182 -3.32 23.15 -11.12
CA GLY A 182 -2.62 24.33 -11.65
C GLY A 182 -2.29 24.25 -13.15
N PHE A 183 -2.34 23.05 -13.72
CA PHE A 183 -2.24 22.84 -15.16
C PHE A 183 -3.52 23.28 -15.88
N LEU A 184 -4.67 22.95 -15.29
CA LEU A 184 -5.99 23.33 -15.79
C LEU A 184 -6.25 24.85 -15.64
N GLU A 185 -5.87 25.47 -14.53
CA GLU A 185 -6.05 26.91 -14.30
C GLU A 185 -5.35 27.79 -15.33
N ARG A 186 -4.34 27.28 -16.02
CA ARG A 186 -3.61 28.03 -17.08
C ARG A 186 -4.29 28.01 -18.43
N VAL A 187 -5.31 27.20 -18.58
CA VAL A 187 -6.05 27.00 -19.83
C VAL A 187 -7.44 27.65 -19.77
N LEU A 188 -7.96 27.85 -18.55
CA LEU A 188 -9.22 28.55 -18.29
C LEU A 188 -8.98 30.05 -18.19
#